data_9f341e46bc987aa761aa81e01864abc3
#
_entry.id   9f341e46bc987aa761aa81e01864abc3
#
_cell.length_a   1.000
_cell.length_b   1.000
_cell.length_c   1.000
_cell.angle_alpha   90.00
_cell.angle_beta   90.00
_cell.angle_gamma   90.00
#
_symmetry.space_group_name_H-M   'P 1'
#
loop_
_entity.id
_entity.type
_entity.pdbx_description
1 polymer ?
#
loop_
_entity_poly.entity_id
_entity_poly.type
_entity_poly.pdbx_seq_one_letter_code
_entity_poly.pdbx_strand_id
1 'polypeptide(L)'
;VMMAGYEDDFSYTEQFVRYFPTYETMDVRQLRGYFSWRTKVRHGDVQPTSLSFVYVYVYELLNRVCGETPEEGFAALHAFWQTYRAFEPGLDRYLRVWLFDYAVYYGLDKSFLQGLADTEYDEALLALQNGGENERYDALLRLSAYRAEHSRFFREHPDDCRDVVCRVYDALSAYYETHRKKSLFEKCFGQICTCTYHPFASAVFYDRMKYESYTYELNPIHRYRCIYGQWTSEKYHGTRGKSKELGELLRAVDCLMRQKYGYKHLLAPGETPKIILSIIEKEIDAYLDEKKQRAKPRIELDFSKLSGIRQAAAVTRDRLMTDSEREPAEEACPGPTVQEPSDHGTLLDGTERAFLTCLLQGGDWRKAAGNVMPSLLADAINEKLFDRFGDTIIEFDGDAPILVGDYIEELKGIFA
;
A
#
# COMPACT_ATOMS: atom_id res chain seq x y z
N VAL A 1 -10.91 -37.99 33.81
CA VAL A 1 -11.78 -37.40 34.83
C VAL A 1 -11.53 -38.00 36.21
N MET A 2 -11.39 -39.36 36.39
CA MET A 2 -11.16 -39.97 37.71
C MET A 2 -9.90 -39.47 38.41
N MET A 3 -8.83 -39.14 37.68
CA MET A 3 -7.57 -38.68 38.23
C MET A 3 -7.38 -37.14 38.27
N ALA A 4 -8.43 -36.39 37.91
CA ALA A 4 -8.34 -34.92 37.82
C ALA A 4 -7.95 -34.24 39.15
N GLY A 5 -8.61 -34.61 40.23
CA GLY A 5 -8.35 -34.10 41.58
C GLY A 5 -7.43 -34.97 42.45
N TYR A 6 -6.77 -35.97 41.88
CA TYR A 6 -5.92 -36.86 42.69
C TYR A 6 -4.65 -36.16 43.09
N GLU A 7 -4.28 -36.19 44.36
CA GLU A 7 -3.03 -35.66 44.92
C GLU A 7 -2.26 -36.76 45.59
N ASP A 8 -0.95 -36.68 45.56
CA ASP A 8 -0.03 -37.64 46.23
C ASP A 8 1.20 -36.89 46.78
N ASP A 9 1.87 -37.47 47.74
CA ASP A 9 3.12 -37.00 48.36
C ASP A 9 4.27 -38.01 48.26
N PHE A 10 4.11 -39.02 47.41
CA PHE A 10 5.05 -40.14 47.25
C PHE A 10 6.41 -39.64 46.72
N SER A 11 7.49 -39.99 47.43
CA SER A 11 8.84 -39.68 46.99
C SER A 11 9.25 -40.58 45.82
N TYR A 12 9.51 -39.98 44.68
CA TYR A 12 9.94 -40.67 43.46
C TYR A 12 11.15 -39.95 42.86
N THR A 13 12.25 -40.70 42.63
CA THR A 13 13.55 -40.16 42.15
C THR A 13 14.03 -40.82 40.86
N GLU A 14 13.32 -41.87 40.42
CA GLU A 14 13.69 -42.62 39.23
C GLU A 14 13.27 -41.86 37.95
N GLN A 15 13.94 -42.16 36.83
CA GLN A 15 13.57 -41.54 35.52
C GLN A 15 12.45 -42.33 34.85
N PHE A 16 11.48 -41.61 34.27
CA PHE A 16 10.46 -42.15 33.39
C PHE A 16 10.67 -41.62 31.97
N VAL A 17 10.96 -42.53 31.03
CA VAL A 17 11.19 -42.17 29.61
C VAL A 17 10.27 -42.99 28.71
N ARG A 18 9.39 -42.30 28.02
CA ARG A 18 8.46 -42.87 27.02
C ARG A 18 8.23 -41.89 25.88
N TYR A 19 8.04 -42.44 24.69
CA TYR A 19 7.55 -41.70 23.54
C TYR A 19 6.01 -41.71 23.58
N PHE A 20 5.34 -40.58 23.53
CA PHE A 20 3.91 -40.42 23.81
C PHE A 20 3.47 -41.01 25.19
N PRO A 21 3.97 -40.45 26.30
CA PRO A 21 3.63 -40.95 27.62
C PRO A 21 2.16 -40.68 27.98
N THR A 22 1.53 -41.69 28.62
CA THR A 22 0.16 -41.61 29.15
C THR A 22 0.13 -42.28 30.51
N TYR A 23 -0.97 -42.18 31.25
CA TYR A 23 -1.15 -42.88 32.53
C TYR A 23 -0.98 -44.41 32.41
N GLU A 24 -1.49 -44.98 31.32
CA GLU A 24 -1.46 -46.41 31.04
C GLU A 24 -0.01 -46.93 30.79
N THR A 25 0.90 -46.03 30.45
CA THR A 25 2.31 -46.40 30.21
C THR A 25 3.16 -46.38 31.46
N MET A 26 2.57 -46.00 32.62
CA MET A 26 3.25 -45.91 33.92
C MET A 26 2.88 -47.11 34.82
N ASP A 27 3.86 -47.60 35.55
CA ASP A 27 3.61 -48.47 36.70
C ASP A 27 3.03 -47.66 37.89
N VAL A 28 2.62 -48.34 38.94
CA VAL A 28 2.00 -47.72 40.12
C VAL A 28 2.96 -46.72 40.80
N ARG A 29 4.25 -47.01 40.87
CA ARG A 29 5.25 -46.12 41.50
C ARG A 29 5.47 -44.89 40.68
N GLN A 30 5.60 -45.06 39.36
CA GLN A 30 5.72 -43.96 38.41
C GLN A 30 4.49 -43.05 38.43
N LEU A 31 3.29 -43.63 38.46
CA LEU A 31 2.04 -42.90 38.51
C LEU A 31 1.93 -42.07 39.79
N ARG A 32 2.30 -42.66 40.96
CA ARG A 32 2.35 -41.93 42.23
C ARG A 32 3.38 -40.81 42.20
N GLY A 33 4.57 -41.09 41.67
CA GLY A 33 5.62 -40.10 41.50
C GLY A 33 5.18 -38.91 40.60
N TYR A 34 4.49 -39.22 39.52
CA TYR A 34 3.92 -38.20 38.64
C TYR A 34 2.90 -37.34 39.40
N PHE A 35 1.94 -37.94 40.12
CA PHE A 35 0.92 -37.20 40.86
C PHE A 35 1.53 -36.34 41.96
N SER A 36 2.54 -36.83 42.66
CA SER A 36 3.26 -36.03 43.67
C SER A 36 3.96 -34.82 43.08
N TRP A 37 4.60 -34.97 41.90
CA TRP A 37 5.21 -33.85 41.18
C TRP A 37 4.12 -32.91 40.66
N ARG A 38 3.02 -33.42 40.06
CA ARG A 38 1.88 -32.63 39.56
C ARG A 38 1.22 -31.82 40.68
N THR A 39 1.05 -32.40 41.87
CA THR A 39 0.51 -31.73 43.06
C THR A 39 1.36 -30.48 43.38
N LYS A 40 2.70 -30.63 43.43
CA LYS A 40 3.60 -29.49 43.65
C LYS A 40 3.45 -28.41 42.57
N VAL A 41 3.45 -28.82 41.31
CA VAL A 41 3.28 -27.88 40.19
C VAL A 41 1.99 -27.06 40.31
N ARG A 42 0.89 -27.72 40.69
CA ARG A 42 -0.42 -27.05 40.89
C ARG A 42 -0.42 -26.09 42.09
N HIS A 43 0.40 -26.33 43.07
CA HIS A 43 0.61 -25.42 44.20
C HIS A 43 1.69 -24.34 43.91
N GLY A 44 2.18 -24.26 42.67
CA GLY A 44 3.15 -23.24 42.24
C GLY A 44 4.61 -23.64 42.44
N ASP A 45 4.90 -24.81 42.98
CA ASP A 45 6.27 -25.35 43.15
C ASP A 45 6.65 -26.19 41.92
N VAL A 46 7.14 -25.50 40.88
CA VAL A 46 7.54 -26.12 39.61
C VAL A 46 8.97 -26.58 39.70
N GLN A 47 9.19 -27.89 39.90
CA GLN A 47 10.51 -28.52 39.99
C GLN A 47 10.84 -29.28 38.69
N PRO A 48 12.12 -29.38 38.31
CA PRO A 48 12.54 -30.21 37.20
C PRO A 48 12.22 -31.68 37.42
N THR A 49 11.76 -32.36 36.37
CA THR A 49 11.47 -33.79 36.37
C THR A 49 11.77 -34.44 35.02
N SER A 50 11.50 -35.73 34.87
CA SER A 50 11.62 -36.40 33.58
C SER A 50 10.68 -35.79 32.54
N LEU A 51 11.16 -35.58 31.33
CA LEU A 51 10.37 -34.98 30.23
C LEU A 51 9.07 -35.72 29.95
N SER A 52 9.01 -37.02 30.17
CA SER A 52 7.78 -37.79 29.99
C SER A 52 6.69 -37.36 30.98
N PHE A 53 7.04 -37.03 32.23
CA PHE A 53 6.08 -36.49 33.19
C PHE A 53 5.60 -35.10 32.76
N VAL A 54 6.54 -34.26 32.26
CA VAL A 54 6.20 -32.94 31.72
C VAL A 54 5.19 -33.03 30.57
N TYR A 55 5.43 -33.94 29.62
CA TYR A 55 4.50 -34.13 28.51
C TYR A 55 3.13 -34.66 28.98
N VAL A 56 3.06 -35.57 29.94
CA VAL A 56 1.78 -36.02 30.50
C VAL A 56 1.00 -34.83 31.09
N TYR A 57 1.68 -33.98 31.86
CA TYR A 57 1.03 -32.78 32.43
C TYR A 57 0.55 -31.79 31.34
N VAL A 58 1.37 -31.55 30.35
CA VAL A 58 0.96 -30.74 29.19
C VAL A 58 -0.24 -31.35 28.50
N TYR A 59 -0.27 -32.66 28.29
CA TYR A 59 -1.42 -33.34 27.68
C TYR A 59 -2.68 -33.26 28.56
N GLU A 60 -2.54 -33.29 29.91
CA GLU A 60 -3.69 -33.01 30.80
C GLU A 60 -4.27 -31.61 30.53
N LEU A 61 -3.43 -30.59 30.44
CA LEU A 61 -3.85 -29.21 30.19
C LEU A 61 -4.46 -29.06 28.79
N LEU A 62 -3.85 -29.65 27.76
CA LEU A 62 -4.38 -29.61 26.40
C LEU A 62 -5.78 -30.26 26.33
N ASN A 63 -5.98 -31.37 27.06
CA ASN A 63 -7.25 -32.10 27.09
C ASN A 63 -8.23 -31.58 28.14
N ARG A 64 -7.90 -30.54 28.90
CA ARG A 64 -8.74 -29.96 29.99
C ARG A 64 -9.23 -31.02 30.96
N VAL A 65 -8.31 -31.85 31.43
CA VAL A 65 -8.65 -33.02 32.27
C VAL A 65 -9.24 -32.60 33.60
N CYS A 66 -8.86 -31.45 34.14
CA CYS A 66 -9.39 -30.93 35.41
C CYS A 66 -10.71 -30.14 35.27
N GLY A 67 -11.25 -30.02 34.07
CA GLY A 67 -12.53 -29.34 33.84
C GLY A 67 -12.43 -27.81 33.77
N GLU A 68 -11.23 -27.27 33.61
CA GLU A 68 -10.99 -25.82 33.46
C GLU A 68 -11.82 -25.26 32.28
N THR A 69 -12.14 -23.97 32.34
CA THR A 69 -12.62 -23.27 31.16
C THR A 69 -11.50 -23.21 30.10
N PRO A 70 -11.81 -23.00 28.82
CA PRO A 70 -10.76 -22.86 27.80
C PRO A 70 -9.71 -21.81 28.16
N GLU A 71 -10.14 -20.68 28.71
CA GLU A 71 -9.28 -19.55 29.10
C GLU A 71 -8.36 -19.92 30.27
N GLU A 72 -8.91 -20.60 31.30
CA GLU A 72 -8.13 -21.06 32.45
C GLU A 72 -7.11 -22.11 32.04
N GLY A 73 -7.50 -23.06 31.18
CA GLY A 73 -6.60 -24.08 30.65
C GLY A 73 -5.48 -23.49 29.82
N PHE A 74 -5.76 -22.49 29.00
CA PHE A 74 -4.73 -21.74 28.25
C PHE A 74 -3.76 -21.03 29.21
N ALA A 75 -4.31 -20.30 30.19
CA ALA A 75 -3.50 -19.56 31.16
C ALA A 75 -2.58 -20.49 31.96
N ALA A 76 -3.10 -21.64 32.41
CA ALA A 76 -2.31 -22.65 33.12
C ALA A 76 -1.19 -23.23 32.23
N LEU A 77 -1.49 -23.58 30.99
CA LEU A 77 -0.50 -24.09 30.04
C LEU A 77 0.57 -23.05 29.73
N HIS A 78 0.18 -21.81 29.51
CA HIS A 78 1.10 -20.71 29.25
C HIS A 78 1.99 -20.42 30.46
N ALA A 79 1.43 -20.33 31.67
CA ALA A 79 2.17 -20.10 32.89
C ALA A 79 3.18 -21.23 33.16
N PHE A 80 2.74 -22.48 32.99
CA PHE A 80 3.63 -23.63 33.08
C PHE A 80 4.79 -23.53 32.09
N TRP A 81 4.52 -23.24 30.83
CA TRP A 81 5.55 -23.09 29.81
C TRP A 81 6.57 -22.00 30.19
N GLN A 82 6.09 -20.81 30.58
CA GLN A 82 6.96 -19.68 30.92
C GLN A 82 7.91 -20.04 32.09
N THR A 83 7.43 -20.84 33.05
CA THR A 83 8.23 -21.26 34.19
C THR A 83 9.17 -22.39 33.81
N TYR A 84 8.67 -23.43 33.13
CA TYR A 84 9.45 -24.66 32.87
C TYR A 84 10.51 -24.51 31.78
N ARG A 85 10.34 -23.54 30.87
CA ARG A 85 11.32 -23.27 29.81
C ARG A 85 12.74 -22.93 30.35
N ALA A 86 12.83 -22.47 31.60
CA ALA A 86 14.12 -22.23 32.24
C ALA A 86 14.89 -23.52 32.47
N PHE A 87 14.19 -24.65 32.66
CA PHE A 87 14.79 -25.99 32.86
C PHE A 87 14.99 -26.71 31.53
N GLU A 88 14.06 -26.56 30.59
CA GLU A 88 14.04 -27.25 29.29
C GLU A 88 13.61 -26.32 28.14
N PRO A 89 14.53 -25.55 27.57
CA PRO A 89 14.24 -24.66 26.45
C PRO A 89 13.71 -25.38 25.19
N GLY A 90 14.03 -26.69 25.06
CA GLY A 90 13.59 -27.51 23.91
C GLY A 90 12.07 -27.64 23.79
N LEU A 91 11.33 -27.40 24.88
CA LEU A 91 9.86 -27.39 24.89
C LEU A 91 9.26 -26.24 24.07
N ASP A 92 9.96 -25.13 23.88
CA ASP A 92 9.49 -23.96 23.18
C ASP A 92 8.93 -24.30 21.79
N ARG A 93 9.60 -25.23 21.09
CA ARG A 93 9.20 -25.61 19.71
C ARG A 93 7.83 -26.32 19.66
N TYR A 94 7.42 -27.00 20.75
CA TYR A 94 6.13 -27.67 20.83
C TYR A 94 5.08 -26.80 21.49
N LEU A 95 5.38 -26.26 22.66
CA LEU A 95 4.39 -25.53 23.47
C LEU A 95 3.92 -24.24 22.79
N ARG A 96 4.78 -23.58 22.04
CA ARG A 96 4.37 -22.41 21.25
C ARG A 96 3.30 -22.78 20.20
N VAL A 97 3.50 -23.90 19.49
CA VAL A 97 2.56 -24.39 18.49
C VAL A 97 1.28 -24.89 19.16
N TRP A 98 1.39 -25.66 20.22
CA TRP A 98 0.22 -26.20 20.92
C TRP A 98 -0.62 -25.14 21.63
N LEU A 99 -0.02 -24.07 22.13
CA LEU A 99 -0.78 -22.91 22.64
C LEU A 99 -1.54 -22.21 21.52
N PHE A 100 -0.93 -22.06 20.36
CA PHE A 100 -1.63 -21.53 19.20
C PHE A 100 -2.79 -22.45 18.79
N ASP A 101 -2.52 -23.75 18.64
CA ASP A 101 -3.54 -24.76 18.32
C ASP A 101 -4.67 -24.77 19.36
N TYR A 102 -4.33 -24.56 20.64
CA TYR A 102 -5.29 -24.49 21.75
C TYR A 102 -6.29 -23.33 21.56
N ALA A 103 -5.76 -22.14 21.27
CA ALA A 103 -6.62 -20.97 21.03
C ALA A 103 -7.52 -21.19 19.82
N VAL A 104 -6.98 -21.72 18.72
CA VAL A 104 -7.77 -22.04 17.50
C VAL A 104 -8.81 -23.12 17.78
N TYR A 105 -8.41 -24.22 18.45
CA TYR A 105 -9.30 -25.37 18.69
C TYR A 105 -10.45 -25.05 19.64
N TYR A 106 -10.17 -24.31 20.73
CA TYR A 106 -11.18 -23.93 21.71
C TYR A 106 -11.87 -22.61 21.46
N GLY A 107 -11.53 -21.90 20.38
CA GLY A 107 -12.18 -20.66 19.98
C GLY A 107 -11.88 -19.46 20.87
N LEU A 108 -10.68 -19.38 21.42
CA LEU A 108 -10.28 -18.26 22.27
C LEU A 108 -10.16 -16.96 21.48
N ASP A 109 -10.32 -15.84 22.17
CA ASP A 109 -10.12 -14.52 21.57
C ASP A 109 -8.68 -14.36 21.02
N LYS A 110 -8.53 -13.58 19.96
CA LYS A 110 -7.23 -13.35 19.28
C LYS A 110 -6.18 -12.76 20.18
N SER A 111 -6.56 -12.07 21.25
CA SER A 111 -5.63 -11.51 22.24
C SER A 111 -4.75 -12.58 22.90
N PHE A 112 -5.25 -13.81 23.03
CA PHE A 112 -4.48 -14.94 23.53
C PHE A 112 -3.35 -15.37 22.60
N LEU A 113 -3.40 -14.99 21.33
CA LEU A 113 -2.39 -15.32 20.31
C LEU A 113 -1.24 -14.32 20.23
N GLN A 114 -1.29 -13.25 21.02
CA GLN A 114 -0.25 -12.23 21.02
C GLN A 114 1.13 -12.84 21.34
N GLY A 115 2.07 -12.64 20.41
CA GLY A 115 3.43 -13.22 20.52
C GLY A 115 3.54 -14.72 20.21
N LEU A 116 2.43 -15.43 19.96
CA LEU A 116 2.41 -16.84 19.53
C LEU A 116 2.26 -16.97 18.00
N ALA A 117 1.34 -16.19 17.43
CA ALA A 117 1.11 -16.17 15.99
C ALA A 117 2.19 -15.32 15.30
N ASP A 118 2.74 -15.86 14.22
CA ASP A 118 3.53 -15.07 13.27
C ASP A 118 2.56 -14.45 12.25
N THR A 119 2.08 -13.25 12.55
CA THR A 119 1.12 -12.51 11.71
C THR A 119 1.80 -11.47 10.81
N GLU A 120 3.10 -11.24 10.97
CA GLU A 120 3.83 -10.18 10.27
C GLU A 120 3.72 -10.27 8.74
N TYR A 121 3.77 -11.49 8.21
CA TYR A 121 3.62 -11.70 6.77
C TYR A 121 2.20 -11.40 6.28
N ASP A 122 1.19 -11.88 7.01
CA ASP A 122 -0.22 -11.65 6.70
C ASP A 122 -0.57 -10.16 6.81
N GLU A 123 -0.07 -9.48 7.84
CA GLU A 123 -0.23 -8.03 8.05
C GLU A 123 0.38 -7.23 6.89
N ALA A 124 1.57 -7.62 6.43
CA ALA A 124 2.19 -6.98 5.28
C ALA A 124 1.39 -7.20 3.99
N LEU A 125 0.83 -8.40 3.76
CA LEU A 125 -0.05 -8.65 2.61
C LEU A 125 -1.34 -7.82 2.67
N LEU A 126 -1.95 -7.69 3.85
CA LEU A 126 -3.14 -6.87 4.07
C LEU A 126 -2.85 -5.37 3.89
N ALA A 127 -1.72 -4.91 4.42
CA ALA A 127 -1.26 -3.52 4.22
C ALA A 127 -1.02 -3.21 2.74
N LEU A 128 -0.48 -4.17 1.98
CA LEU A 128 -0.28 -4.01 0.54
C LEU A 128 -1.62 -3.91 -0.24
N GLN A 129 -2.67 -4.61 0.22
CA GLN A 129 -3.98 -4.60 -0.43
C GLN A 129 -4.84 -3.39 -0.04
N ASN A 130 -4.81 -2.98 1.24
CA ASN A 130 -5.79 -2.05 1.80
C ASN A 130 -5.17 -0.86 2.54
N GLY A 131 -3.84 -0.85 2.69
CA GLY A 131 -3.14 0.18 3.45
C GLY A 131 -2.98 1.50 2.71
N GLY A 132 -2.66 2.56 3.45
CA GLY A 132 -2.22 3.83 2.92
C GLY A 132 -0.83 3.73 2.25
N GLU A 133 -0.39 4.80 1.60
CA GLU A 133 0.85 4.82 0.81
C GLU A 133 2.09 4.39 1.63
N ASN A 134 2.25 4.91 2.84
CA ASN A 134 3.36 4.55 3.71
C ASN A 134 3.32 3.07 4.13
N GLU A 135 2.14 2.56 4.51
CA GLU A 135 1.96 1.17 4.90
C GLU A 135 2.22 0.21 3.73
N ARG A 136 1.80 0.60 2.52
CA ARG A 136 2.05 -0.15 1.29
C ARG A 136 3.53 -0.19 0.94
N TYR A 137 4.23 0.95 1.07
CA TYR A 137 5.68 1.01 0.86
C TYR A 137 6.43 0.10 1.82
N ASP A 138 6.13 0.18 3.12
CA ASP A 138 6.75 -0.68 4.14
C ASP A 138 6.47 -2.17 3.89
N ALA A 139 5.24 -2.49 3.46
CA ALA A 139 4.86 -3.84 3.07
C ALA A 139 5.66 -4.34 1.86
N LEU A 140 5.84 -3.52 0.82
CA LEU A 140 6.64 -3.86 -0.36
C LEU A 140 8.10 -4.16 0.01
N LEU A 141 8.69 -3.35 0.89
CA LEU A 141 10.06 -3.60 1.38
C LEU A 141 10.14 -4.88 2.21
N ARG A 142 9.19 -5.10 3.12
CA ARG A 142 9.15 -6.28 4.00
C ARG A 142 8.97 -7.57 3.21
N LEU A 143 8.08 -7.58 2.21
CA LEU A 143 7.75 -8.75 1.40
C LEU A 143 8.77 -9.03 0.29
N SER A 144 9.65 -8.10 -0.03
CA SER A 144 10.65 -8.21 -1.09
C SER A 144 11.88 -9.03 -0.68
N ALA A 145 12.38 -9.86 -1.59
CA ALA A 145 13.70 -10.49 -1.43
C ALA A 145 14.86 -9.51 -1.64
N TYR A 146 14.63 -8.41 -2.33
CA TYR A 146 15.61 -7.33 -2.45
C TYR A 146 15.60 -6.47 -1.19
N ARG A 147 16.74 -6.35 -0.54
CA ARG A 147 16.88 -5.56 0.69
C ARG A 147 17.15 -4.10 0.35
N ALA A 148 16.11 -3.40 -0.08
CA ALA A 148 16.21 -1.98 -0.46
C ALA A 148 16.69 -1.10 0.71
N GLU A 149 16.41 -1.47 1.95
CA GLU A 149 16.91 -0.81 3.16
C GLU A 149 18.43 -0.80 3.28
N HIS A 150 19.12 -1.73 2.63
CA HIS A 150 20.60 -1.75 2.55
C HIS A 150 21.14 -0.96 1.37
N SER A 151 20.29 -0.55 0.43
CA SER A 151 20.70 0.30 -0.69
C SER A 151 21.06 1.70 -0.19
N ARG A 152 22.29 2.14 -0.51
CA ARG A 152 22.73 3.48 -0.18
C ARG A 152 21.84 4.54 -0.86
N PHE A 153 21.44 4.32 -2.10
CA PHE A 153 20.57 5.21 -2.85
C PHE A 153 19.22 5.40 -2.17
N PHE A 154 18.57 4.30 -1.72
CA PHE A 154 17.29 4.37 -1.00
C PHE A 154 17.39 5.14 0.33
N ARG A 155 18.53 5.05 1.00
CA ARG A 155 18.77 5.80 2.25
C ARG A 155 19.03 7.29 2.01
N GLU A 156 19.64 7.64 0.88
CA GLU A 156 19.91 9.03 0.51
C GLU A 156 18.69 9.74 -0.09
N HIS A 157 17.74 8.99 -0.69
CA HIS A 157 16.53 9.49 -1.36
C HIS A 157 15.25 8.79 -0.90
N PRO A 158 14.93 8.75 0.42
CA PRO A 158 13.85 7.92 0.95
C PRO A 158 12.47 8.30 0.41
N ASP A 159 12.17 9.61 0.30
CA ASP A 159 10.87 10.09 -0.15
C ASP A 159 10.66 9.83 -1.66
N ASP A 160 11.67 10.10 -2.47
CA ASP A 160 11.63 9.80 -3.91
C ASP A 160 11.44 8.30 -4.17
N CYS A 161 12.14 7.46 -3.40
CA CYS A 161 12.02 6.01 -3.52
C CYS A 161 10.64 5.52 -3.11
N ARG A 162 10.04 6.10 -2.05
CA ARG A 162 8.68 5.75 -1.61
C ARG A 162 7.67 6.03 -2.71
N ASP A 163 7.63 7.27 -3.17
CA ASP A 163 6.69 7.71 -4.19
C ASP A 163 6.81 6.88 -5.47
N VAL A 164 8.05 6.70 -5.96
CA VAL A 164 8.31 5.94 -7.19
C VAL A 164 7.96 4.47 -7.04
N VAL A 165 8.34 3.81 -5.94
CA VAL A 165 8.05 2.39 -5.72
C VAL A 165 6.54 2.15 -5.69
N CYS A 166 5.77 3.00 -4.99
CA CYS A 166 4.31 2.88 -4.94
C CYS A 166 3.68 3.09 -6.32
N ARG A 167 4.06 4.14 -7.05
CA ARG A 167 3.60 4.40 -8.43
C ARG A 167 3.90 3.26 -9.39
N VAL A 168 5.13 2.76 -9.37
CA VAL A 168 5.54 1.62 -10.21
C VAL A 168 4.72 0.39 -9.88
N TYR A 169 4.50 0.10 -8.60
CA TYR A 169 3.68 -1.04 -8.20
C TYR A 169 2.25 -0.92 -8.71
N ASP A 170 1.64 0.27 -8.61
CA ASP A 170 0.28 0.54 -9.10
C ASP A 170 0.19 0.43 -10.62
N ALA A 171 1.13 1.02 -11.36
CA ALA A 171 1.18 0.96 -12.81
C ALA A 171 1.37 -0.48 -13.32
N LEU A 172 2.24 -1.26 -12.66
CA LEU A 172 2.42 -2.67 -12.98
C LEU A 172 1.21 -3.51 -12.60
N SER A 173 0.53 -3.23 -11.49
CA SER A 173 -0.71 -3.90 -11.11
C SER A 173 -1.78 -3.71 -12.18
N ALA A 174 -2.02 -2.48 -12.62
CA ALA A 174 -2.94 -2.15 -13.70
C ALA A 174 -2.54 -2.84 -15.03
N TYR A 175 -1.25 -2.87 -15.36
CA TYR A 175 -0.76 -3.57 -16.54
C TYR A 175 -1.05 -5.08 -16.48
N TYR A 176 -0.83 -5.71 -15.30
CA TYR A 176 -1.08 -7.14 -15.14
C TYR A 176 -2.58 -7.46 -15.20
N GLU A 177 -3.45 -6.65 -14.64
CA GLU A 177 -4.91 -6.82 -14.71
C GLU A 177 -5.44 -6.78 -16.14
N THR A 178 -4.88 -5.90 -16.98
CA THR A 178 -5.32 -5.75 -18.37
C THR A 178 -4.68 -6.72 -19.35
N HIS A 179 -3.42 -7.14 -19.12
CA HIS A 179 -2.63 -7.88 -20.13
C HIS A 179 -2.21 -9.29 -19.69
N ARG A 180 -2.52 -9.69 -18.45
CA ARG A 180 -2.08 -10.98 -17.91
C ARG A 180 -3.25 -11.75 -17.30
N LYS A 181 -3.11 -13.09 -17.25
CA LYS A 181 -4.11 -13.98 -16.63
C LYS A 181 -4.08 -13.93 -15.09
N LYS A 182 -2.93 -13.58 -14.52
CA LYS A 182 -2.72 -13.49 -13.08
C LYS A 182 -2.38 -12.05 -12.76
N SER A 183 -2.93 -11.52 -11.65
CA SER A 183 -2.56 -10.22 -11.14
C SER A 183 -1.09 -10.20 -10.73
N LEU A 184 -0.52 -9.00 -10.58
CA LEU A 184 0.84 -8.84 -10.05
C LEU A 184 0.95 -9.42 -8.62
N PHE A 185 -0.08 -9.19 -7.82
CA PHE A 185 -0.16 -9.73 -6.46
C PHE A 185 -0.12 -11.25 -6.45
N GLU A 186 -0.95 -11.91 -7.28
CA GLU A 186 -0.92 -13.38 -7.41
C GLU A 186 0.43 -13.92 -7.90
N LYS A 187 1.08 -13.19 -8.79
CA LYS A 187 2.40 -13.57 -9.28
C LYS A 187 3.46 -13.50 -8.17
N CYS A 188 3.41 -12.48 -7.33
CA CYS A 188 4.38 -12.27 -6.26
C CYS A 188 4.13 -13.16 -5.03
N PHE A 189 2.87 -13.45 -4.70
CA PHE A 189 2.49 -14.04 -3.41
C PHE A 189 1.63 -15.30 -3.54
N GLY A 190 1.22 -15.67 -4.75
CA GLY A 190 0.32 -16.81 -4.98
C GLY A 190 -1.14 -16.50 -4.67
N GLN A 191 -1.90 -17.56 -4.40
CA GLN A 191 -3.31 -17.50 -4.04
C GLN A 191 -3.55 -18.11 -2.66
N ILE A 192 -4.69 -17.80 -2.05
CA ILE A 192 -5.12 -18.50 -0.83
C ILE A 192 -5.35 -19.97 -1.19
N CYS A 193 -4.65 -20.83 -0.46
CA CYS A 193 -4.76 -22.28 -0.61
C CYS A 193 -5.36 -22.89 0.65
N THR A 194 -6.11 -23.96 0.46
CA THR A 194 -6.63 -24.79 1.54
C THR A 194 -5.70 -25.98 1.76
N CYS A 195 -5.16 -26.09 2.97
CA CYS A 195 -4.33 -27.21 3.38
C CYS A 195 -4.90 -27.92 4.58
N THR A 196 -4.65 -29.21 4.69
CA THR A 196 -5.00 -29.98 5.90
C THR A 196 -4.27 -29.38 7.10
N TYR A 197 -5.00 -29.22 8.18
CA TYR A 197 -4.46 -28.76 9.45
C TYR A 197 -4.69 -29.84 10.53
N HIS A 198 -3.69 -30.09 11.31
CA HIS A 198 -3.74 -31.07 12.38
C HIS A 198 -3.44 -30.36 13.71
N PRO A 199 -4.50 -29.89 14.43
CA PRO A 199 -4.29 -29.30 15.75
C PRO A 199 -3.62 -30.30 16.68
N PHE A 200 -2.70 -29.80 17.51
CA PHE A 200 -1.93 -30.59 18.47
C PHE A 200 -1.12 -31.74 17.85
N ALA A 201 -0.62 -31.53 16.64
CA ALA A 201 0.25 -32.51 16.00
C ALA A 201 1.41 -32.91 16.92
N SER A 202 1.69 -34.21 17.01
CA SER A 202 2.68 -34.82 17.92
C SER A 202 2.37 -34.73 19.42
N ALA A 203 1.15 -34.35 19.82
CA ALA A 203 0.67 -34.45 21.18
C ALA A 203 -0.29 -35.66 21.36
N VAL A 204 -0.46 -36.13 22.60
CA VAL A 204 -1.61 -37.01 22.93
C VAL A 204 -2.82 -36.13 23.23
N PHE A 205 -3.70 -36.07 22.25
CA PHE A 205 -4.90 -35.26 22.32
C PHE A 205 -6.12 -36.10 21.92
N TYR A 206 -7.19 -35.99 22.73
CA TYR A 206 -8.44 -36.67 22.50
C TYR A 206 -9.49 -35.67 22.04
N ASP A 207 -9.82 -35.68 20.76
CA ASP A 207 -10.84 -34.80 20.20
C ASP A 207 -12.22 -35.19 20.79
N ARG A 208 -12.70 -34.35 21.71
CA ARG A 208 -14.01 -34.49 22.35
C ARG A 208 -15.04 -33.53 21.77
N MET A 209 -14.60 -32.52 21.05
CA MET A 209 -15.48 -31.49 20.47
C MET A 209 -15.76 -31.85 19.02
N LYS A 210 -16.92 -32.45 18.77
CA LYS A 210 -17.36 -32.73 17.41
C LYS A 210 -18.05 -31.49 16.84
N TYR A 211 -17.28 -30.65 16.18
CA TYR A 211 -17.82 -29.52 15.44
C TYR A 211 -18.50 -30.03 14.15
N GLU A 212 -19.77 -29.69 13.93
CA GLU A 212 -20.42 -29.89 12.64
C GLU A 212 -19.82 -28.93 11.60
N SER A 213 -19.72 -27.65 11.99
CA SER A 213 -19.04 -26.62 11.23
C SER A 213 -18.51 -25.55 12.18
N TYR A 214 -17.22 -25.26 12.11
CA TYR A 214 -16.58 -24.25 12.93
C TYR A 214 -15.52 -23.52 12.09
N THR A 215 -15.43 -22.22 12.26
CA THR A 215 -14.41 -21.38 11.59
C THR A 215 -13.77 -20.45 12.61
N TYR A 216 -12.45 -20.47 12.67
CA TYR A 216 -11.64 -19.52 13.42
C TYR A 216 -10.91 -18.59 12.45
N GLU A 217 -11.27 -17.32 12.45
CA GLU A 217 -10.64 -16.32 11.59
C GLU A 217 -9.52 -15.63 12.36
N LEU A 218 -8.27 -15.91 11.99
CA LEU A 218 -7.12 -15.19 12.53
C LEU A 218 -7.10 -13.76 11.98
N ASN A 219 -7.22 -13.63 10.66
CA ASN A 219 -7.35 -12.37 9.92
C ASN A 219 -8.15 -12.62 8.61
N PRO A 220 -8.45 -11.59 7.78
CA PRO A 220 -9.24 -11.74 6.57
C PRO A 220 -8.68 -12.73 5.53
N ILE A 221 -7.37 -12.98 5.54
CA ILE A 221 -6.67 -13.84 4.58
C ILE A 221 -6.16 -15.15 5.20
N HIS A 222 -6.40 -15.36 6.49
CA HIS A 222 -5.92 -16.54 7.22
C HIS A 222 -6.99 -17.03 8.18
N ARG A 223 -7.52 -18.23 7.93
CA ARG A 223 -8.55 -18.85 8.75
C ARG A 223 -8.38 -20.36 8.86
N TYR A 224 -8.94 -20.91 9.92
CA TYR A 224 -8.98 -22.32 10.18
C TYR A 224 -10.45 -22.78 10.16
N ARG A 225 -10.70 -23.90 9.51
CA ARG A 225 -12.05 -24.48 9.43
C ARG A 225 -12.03 -25.91 9.90
N CYS A 226 -13.04 -26.28 10.69
CA CYS A 226 -13.35 -27.65 11.03
C CYS A 226 -14.73 -27.99 10.42
N ILE A 227 -14.79 -29.04 9.62
CA ILE A 227 -16.03 -29.57 9.06
C ILE A 227 -16.08 -31.06 9.42
N TYR A 228 -17.02 -31.43 10.24
CA TYR A 228 -17.20 -32.82 10.76
C TYR A 228 -15.89 -33.42 11.31
N GLY A 229 -15.13 -32.63 12.08
CA GLY A 229 -13.87 -33.05 12.67
C GLY A 229 -12.65 -33.01 11.73
N GLN A 230 -12.82 -32.64 10.48
CA GLN A 230 -11.72 -32.41 9.54
C GLN A 230 -11.30 -30.96 9.56
N TRP A 231 -10.05 -30.72 9.94
CA TRP A 231 -9.49 -29.39 10.03
C TRP A 231 -8.70 -29.01 8.78
N THR A 232 -8.91 -27.79 8.34
CA THR A 232 -8.18 -27.17 7.23
C THR A 232 -7.73 -25.78 7.62
N SER A 233 -6.63 -25.32 7.02
CA SER A 233 -6.18 -23.93 7.10
C SER A 233 -6.22 -23.30 5.71
N GLU A 234 -6.79 -22.11 5.61
CA GLU A 234 -6.82 -21.30 4.40
C GLU A 234 -5.92 -20.08 4.61
N LYS A 235 -4.87 -19.97 3.81
CA LYS A 235 -3.90 -18.86 3.85
C LYS A 235 -3.10 -18.78 2.57
N TYR A 236 -2.40 -17.67 2.35
CA TYR A 236 -1.41 -17.61 1.29
C TYR A 236 -0.25 -18.59 1.58
N HIS A 237 -0.07 -19.55 0.68
CA HIS A 237 0.99 -20.56 0.77
C HIS A 237 2.21 -20.22 -0.07
N GLY A 238 2.24 -19.08 -0.72
CA GLY A 238 3.47 -18.54 -1.26
C GLY A 238 4.56 -18.67 -0.18
N THR A 239 5.77 -18.89 -0.57
CA THR A 239 6.88 -19.01 0.37
C THR A 239 6.70 -17.92 1.42
N ARG A 240 6.49 -18.28 2.68
CA ARG A 240 6.54 -17.35 3.83
C ARG A 240 7.89 -16.61 3.90
N GLY A 241 8.65 -16.74 2.83
CA GLY A 241 9.86 -16.01 2.54
C GLY A 241 9.55 -14.82 1.64
N LYS A 242 10.49 -13.94 1.57
CA LYS A 242 10.48 -12.76 0.73
C LYS A 242 10.30 -13.14 -0.74
N SER A 243 9.39 -12.46 -1.45
CA SER A 243 9.11 -12.69 -2.87
C SER A 243 10.31 -12.29 -3.73
N LYS A 244 10.77 -13.24 -4.56
CA LYS A 244 11.86 -13.00 -5.52
C LYS A 244 11.40 -12.11 -6.65
N GLU A 245 10.19 -12.32 -7.13
CA GLU A 245 9.56 -11.53 -8.20
C GLU A 245 9.45 -10.07 -7.83
N LEU A 246 8.95 -9.78 -6.61
CA LEU A 246 8.94 -8.43 -6.07
C LEU A 246 10.36 -7.88 -5.86
N GLY A 247 11.28 -8.74 -5.44
CA GLY A 247 12.69 -8.37 -5.28
C GLY A 247 13.35 -7.91 -6.58
N GLU A 248 13.08 -8.58 -7.69
CA GLU A 248 13.57 -8.18 -9.00
C GLU A 248 12.95 -6.85 -9.47
N LEU A 249 11.67 -6.63 -9.21
CA LEU A 249 11.01 -5.35 -9.50
C LEU A 249 11.66 -4.19 -8.74
N LEU A 250 11.83 -4.32 -7.42
CA LEU A 250 12.45 -3.27 -6.61
C LEU A 250 13.92 -3.03 -6.98
N ARG A 251 14.64 -4.08 -7.34
CA ARG A 251 16.02 -3.96 -7.85
C ARG A 251 16.05 -3.20 -9.17
N ALA A 252 15.11 -3.45 -10.08
CA ALA A 252 15.00 -2.73 -11.34
C ALA A 252 14.67 -1.25 -11.13
N VAL A 253 13.79 -0.92 -10.17
CA VAL A 253 13.50 0.47 -9.77
C VAL A 253 14.77 1.14 -9.25
N ASP A 254 15.50 0.52 -8.33
CA ASP A 254 16.77 1.07 -7.79
C ASP A 254 17.79 1.32 -8.92
N CYS A 255 17.92 0.34 -9.84
CA CYS A 255 18.84 0.47 -10.98
C CYS A 255 18.50 1.69 -11.86
N LEU A 256 17.23 1.81 -12.29
CA LEU A 256 16.79 2.87 -13.18
C LEU A 256 16.80 4.24 -12.50
N MET A 257 16.39 4.33 -11.24
CA MET A 257 16.48 5.57 -10.47
C MET A 257 17.92 6.05 -10.35
N ARG A 258 18.88 5.18 -10.05
CA ARG A 258 20.31 5.55 -10.01
C ARG A 258 20.80 6.10 -11.34
N GLN A 259 20.35 5.51 -12.46
CA GLN A 259 20.71 6.01 -13.79
C GLN A 259 20.16 7.42 -14.04
N LYS A 260 18.89 7.66 -13.73
CA LYS A 260 18.24 8.96 -13.92
C LYS A 260 18.79 10.06 -12.99
N TYR A 261 19.26 9.68 -11.79
CA TYR A 261 19.92 10.60 -10.84
C TYR A 261 21.42 10.79 -11.11
N GLY A 262 21.98 10.10 -12.11
CA GLY A 262 23.42 10.16 -12.39
C GLY A 262 24.31 9.61 -11.27
N TYR A 263 23.79 8.60 -10.55
CA TYR A 263 24.48 8.02 -9.40
C TYR A 263 25.70 7.21 -9.84
N LYS A 264 26.84 7.39 -9.15
CA LYS A 264 28.14 6.80 -9.58
C LYS A 264 28.15 5.26 -9.58
N HIS A 265 27.42 4.62 -8.66
CA HIS A 265 27.39 3.17 -8.49
C HIS A 265 26.11 2.60 -9.10
N LEU A 266 26.21 2.19 -10.35
CA LEU A 266 25.09 1.56 -11.06
C LEU A 266 24.95 0.08 -10.65
N LEU A 267 23.72 -0.38 -10.65
CA LEU A 267 23.37 -1.79 -10.47
C LEU A 267 23.03 -2.40 -11.83
N ALA A 268 23.20 -3.72 -11.96
CA ALA A 268 22.67 -4.43 -13.11
C ALA A 268 21.14 -4.64 -12.93
N PRO A 269 20.32 -4.46 -13.98
CA PRO A 269 18.85 -4.50 -13.89
C PRO A 269 18.26 -5.90 -13.60
N GLY A 270 19.05 -6.94 -13.45
CA GLY A 270 18.57 -8.29 -13.21
C GLY A 270 17.90 -8.92 -14.47
N GLU A 271 17.03 -9.92 -14.25
CA GLU A 271 16.33 -10.64 -15.33
C GLU A 271 14.94 -10.04 -15.66
N THR A 272 14.71 -8.78 -15.33
CA THR A 272 13.41 -8.12 -15.52
C THR A 272 13.09 -7.95 -17.02
N PRO A 273 11.91 -8.38 -17.50
CA PRO A 273 11.51 -8.26 -18.91
C PRO A 273 11.51 -6.81 -19.41
N LYS A 274 11.88 -6.60 -20.68
CA LYS A 274 12.00 -5.24 -21.28
C LYS A 274 10.72 -4.41 -21.15
N ILE A 275 9.54 -5.02 -21.30
CA ILE A 275 8.27 -4.32 -21.17
C ILE A 275 8.04 -3.81 -19.73
N ILE A 276 8.44 -4.59 -18.73
CA ILE A 276 8.35 -4.16 -17.32
C ILE A 276 9.33 -3.01 -17.07
N LEU A 277 10.57 -3.11 -17.60
CA LEU A 277 11.55 -2.02 -17.50
C LEU A 277 11.02 -0.73 -18.13
N SER A 278 10.35 -0.80 -19.30
CA SER A 278 9.79 0.39 -19.95
C SER A 278 8.68 1.04 -19.15
N ILE A 279 7.83 0.25 -18.46
CA ILE A 279 6.79 0.79 -17.55
C ILE A 279 7.46 1.47 -16.36
N ILE A 280 8.44 0.83 -15.74
CA ILE A 280 9.17 1.41 -14.60
C ILE A 280 9.84 2.73 -15.01
N GLU A 281 10.51 2.74 -16.18
CA GLU A 281 11.17 3.95 -16.69
C GLU A 281 10.19 5.08 -16.92
N LYS A 282 9.03 4.81 -17.53
CA LYS A 282 7.98 5.80 -17.76
C LYS A 282 7.49 6.43 -16.46
N GLU A 283 7.24 5.63 -15.43
CA GLU A 283 6.77 6.14 -14.13
C GLU A 283 7.85 6.97 -13.41
N ILE A 284 9.13 6.56 -13.53
CA ILE A 284 10.24 7.35 -12.99
C ILE A 284 10.34 8.71 -13.69
N ASP A 285 10.26 8.72 -15.03
CA ASP A 285 10.35 9.97 -15.81
C ASP A 285 9.18 10.90 -15.48
N ALA A 286 7.95 10.39 -15.42
CA ALA A 286 6.77 11.15 -15.01
C ALA A 286 6.93 11.75 -13.60
N TYR A 287 7.42 10.98 -12.64
CA TYR A 287 7.70 11.48 -11.28
C TYR A 287 8.75 12.60 -11.28
N LEU A 288 9.85 12.43 -12.02
CA LEU A 288 10.91 13.43 -12.10
C LEU A 288 10.44 14.73 -12.75
N ASP A 289 9.59 14.64 -13.76
CA ASP A 289 9.03 15.81 -14.43
C ASP A 289 8.04 16.56 -13.53
N GLU A 290 7.17 15.85 -12.80
CA GLU A 290 6.33 16.46 -11.77
C GLU A 290 7.17 17.14 -10.67
N LYS A 291 8.25 16.50 -10.22
CA LYS A 291 9.16 17.06 -9.22
C LYS A 291 9.80 18.34 -9.71
N LYS A 292 10.25 18.37 -10.99
CA LYS A 292 10.81 19.57 -11.61
C LYS A 292 9.77 20.69 -11.73
N GLN A 293 8.53 20.37 -12.08
CA GLN A 293 7.46 21.37 -12.16
C GLN A 293 7.11 21.94 -10.79
N ARG A 294 7.03 21.11 -9.75
CA ARG A 294 6.80 21.56 -8.35
C ARG A 294 7.94 22.44 -7.83
N ALA A 295 9.18 22.20 -8.29
CA ALA A 295 10.35 22.98 -7.90
C ALA A 295 10.46 24.34 -8.64
N LYS A 296 9.68 24.56 -9.71
CA LYS A 296 9.65 25.87 -10.38
C LYS A 296 9.05 26.90 -9.43
N PRO A 297 9.69 28.05 -9.23
CA PRO A 297 9.15 29.09 -8.38
C PRO A 297 7.79 29.54 -8.94
N ARG A 298 6.76 29.48 -8.13
CA ARG A 298 5.46 30.04 -8.47
C ARG A 298 5.62 31.54 -8.54
N ILE A 299 5.62 32.09 -9.74
CA ILE A 299 5.69 33.55 -9.93
C ILE A 299 4.30 34.09 -9.58
N GLU A 300 4.14 34.59 -8.35
CA GLU A 300 2.97 35.38 -7.97
C GLU A 300 3.18 36.78 -8.57
N LEU A 301 2.43 37.05 -9.61
CA LEU A 301 2.38 38.41 -10.17
C LEU A 301 1.57 39.29 -9.21
N ASP A 302 2.28 40.19 -8.54
CA ASP A 302 1.66 41.19 -7.68
C ASP A 302 1.00 42.27 -8.54
N PHE A 303 -0.25 42.05 -8.89
CA PHE A 303 -1.06 42.96 -9.67
C PHE A 303 -1.32 44.30 -8.98
N SER A 304 -1.09 44.41 -7.68
CA SER A 304 -1.27 45.68 -6.94
C SER A 304 -0.30 46.76 -7.41
N LYS A 305 0.85 46.39 -7.97
CA LYS A 305 1.86 47.31 -8.48
C LYS A 305 1.64 47.73 -9.93
N LEU A 306 0.75 47.07 -10.66
CA LEU A 306 0.50 47.36 -12.07
C LEU A 306 -0.05 48.78 -12.30
N SER A 307 -0.88 49.28 -11.40
CA SER A 307 -1.40 50.65 -11.49
C SER A 307 -0.27 51.69 -11.34
N GLY A 308 0.67 51.46 -10.41
CA GLY A 308 1.82 52.34 -10.23
C GLY A 308 2.80 52.30 -11.42
N ILE A 309 3.02 51.12 -12.01
CA ILE A 309 3.88 50.96 -13.21
C ILE A 309 3.22 51.62 -14.43
N ARG A 310 1.90 51.49 -14.61
CA ARG A 310 1.13 52.18 -15.70
C ARG A 310 1.19 53.70 -15.53
N GLN A 311 1.04 54.21 -14.29
CA GLN A 311 1.15 55.64 -14.02
C GLN A 311 2.59 56.16 -14.29
N ALA A 312 3.60 55.44 -13.87
CA ALA A 312 4.98 55.80 -14.13
C ALA A 312 5.31 55.76 -15.62
N ALA A 313 4.79 54.78 -16.35
CA ALA A 313 4.93 54.69 -17.82
C ALA A 313 4.21 55.86 -18.55
N ALA A 314 2.99 56.22 -18.08
CA ALA A 314 2.25 57.36 -18.65
C ALA A 314 3.04 58.69 -18.42
N VAL A 315 3.56 58.92 -17.21
CA VAL A 315 4.39 60.11 -16.92
C VAL A 315 5.68 60.12 -17.75
N THR A 316 6.26 58.99 -17.98
CA THR A 316 7.49 58.87 -18.80
C THR A 316 7.17 59.14 -20.26
N ARG A 317 6.04 58.64 -20.78
CA ARG A 317 5.56 58.89 -22.14
C ARG A 317 5.31 60.38 -22.33
N ASP A 318 4.56 61.01 -21.40
CA ASP A 318 4.23 62.45 -21.51
C ASP A 318 5.48 63.37 -21.43
N ARG A 319 6.53 62.90 -20.75
CA ARG A 319 7.82 63.62 -20.74
C ARG A 319 8.69 63.45 -22.00
N LEU A 320 8.45 62.34 -22.71
CA LEU A 320 9.22 62.03 -23.95
C LEU A 320 8.48 62.51 -25.22
N MET A 321 7.18 62.85 -25.13
CA MET A 321 6.44 63.42 -26.28
C MET A 321 6.87 64.89 -26.51
N THR A 322 7.27 65.17 -27.74
CA THR A 322 7.58 66.52 -28.20
C THR A 322 6.30 67.29 -28.53
N ASP A 323 6.35 68.62 -28.48
CA ASP A 323 5.19 69.48 -28.68
C ASP A 323 4.49 69.31 -30.07
N SER A 324 5.18 68.66 -31.02
CA SER A 324 4.63 68.32 -32.35
C SER A 324 3.79 67.03 -32.39
N GLU A 325 3.80 66.24 -31.33
CA GLU A 325 3.09 64.95 -31.24
C GLU A 325 1.85 65.03 -30.33
N ARG A 326 1.52 66.19 -29.79
CA ARG A 326 0.33 66.41 -29.00
C ARG A 326 -0.86 66.67 -29.92
N GLU A 327 -1.65 65.62 -30.21
CA GLU A 327 -3.01 65.83 -30.78
C GLU A 327 -3.94 66.46 -29.75
N PRO A 328 -4.83 67.42 -30.18
CA PRO A 328 -5.76 68.05 -29.23
C PRO A 328 -6.78 67.02 -28.69
N ALA A 329 -6.95 67.07 -27.38
CA ALA A 329 -7.88 66.22 -26.66
C ALA A 329 -9.31 66.48 -27.15
N GLU A 330 -9.94 65.50 -27.78
CA GLU A 330 -11.37 65.46 -27.94
C GLU A 330 -12.07 65.19 -26.63
N GLU A 331 -13.15 65.94 -26.42
CA GLU A 331 -13.91 66.04 -25.17
C GLU A 331 -14.46 64.69 -24.71
N ALA A 332 -14.42 64.49 -23.40
CA ALA A 332 -14.96 63.35 -22.68
C ALA A 332 -16.49 63.25 -22.88
N CYS A 333 -16.94 62.14 -23.44
CA CYS A 333 -18.30 61.69 -23.26
C CYS A 333 -18.46 60.84 -21.99
N PRO A 334 -19.56 60.98 -21.26
CA PRO A 334 -19.75 60.35 -19.95
C PRO A 334 -19.94 58.84 -20.07
N GLY A 335 -19.32 58.09 -19.16
CA GLY A 335 -19.39 56.67 -19.10
C GLY A 335 -20.82 56.12 -18.88
N PRO A 336 -21.11 54.96 -19.40
CA PRO A 336 -22.36 54.27 -19.06
C PRO A 336 -22.19 53.42 -17.84
N THR A 337 -23.21 53.54 -17.02
CA THR A 337 -23.58 52.81 -15.82
C THR A 337 -23.55 51.30 -16.05
N VAL A 338 -23.02 50.61 -15.05
CA VAL A 338 -23.09 49.14 -14.87
C VAL A 338 -24.56 48.70 -14.92
N GLN A 339 -24.91 47.91 -15.90
CA GLN A 339 -26.08 47.03 -15.87
C GLN A 339 -25.59 45.66 -16.29
N GLU A 340 -25.76 44.67 -15.39
CA GLU A 340 -25.71 43.26 -15.78
C GLU A 340 -26.81 42.99 -16.78
N PRO A 341 -26.52 42.25 -17.85
CA PRO A 341 -27.52 41.36 -18.38
C PRO A 341 -26.97 39.95 -18.67
N SER A 342 -27.70 38.99 -18.20
CA SER A 342 -27.82 37.66 -18.79
C SER A 342 -28.17 37.76 -20.28
N ASP A 343 -27.24 37.32 -21.18
CA ASP A 343 -27.68 36.60 -22.38
C ASP A 343 -26.52 35.86 -23.04
N HIS A 344 -26.78 34.61 -23.38
CA HIS A 344 -25.90 33.70 -24.07
C HIS A 344 -25.82 34.08 -25.56
N GLY A 345 -24.75 34.75 -26.01
CA GLY A 345 -24.68 34.96 -27.45
C GLY A 345 -23.52 35.70 -28.08
N THR A 346 -22.58 36.36 -27.40
CA THR A 346 -21.43 36.97 -28.11
C THR A 346 -20.20 37.12 -27.24
N LEU A 347 -19.46 36.01 -27.10
CA LEU A 347 -18.14 36.00 -26.42
C LEU A 347 -17.06 36.75 -27.24
N LEU A 348 -17.19 36.80 -28.58
CA LEU A 348 -16.26 37.43 -29.51
C LEU A 348 -16.85 38.69 -30.13
N ASP A 349 -16.04 39.73 -30.29
CA ASP A 349 -16.44 40.92 -31.04
C ASP A 349 -16.54 40.65 -32.55
N GLY A 350 -17.11 41.60 -33.31
CA GLY A 350 -17.34 41.43 -34.75
C GLY A 350 -16.09 41.14 -35.55
N THR A 351 -14.94 41.71 -35.16
CA THR A 351 -13.63 41.56 -35.84
C THR A 351 -13.01 40.22 -35.50
N GLU A 352 -13.04 39.83 -34.22
CA GLU A 352 -12.56 38.55 -33.74
C GLU A 352 -13.34 37.40 -34.35
N ARG A 353 -14.66 37.53 -34.43
CA ARG A 353 -15.53 36.52 -35.04
C ARG A 353 -15.28 36.40 -36.55
N ALA A 354 -15.12 37.51 -37.27
CA ALA A 354 -14.79 37.49 -38.69
C ALA A 354 -13.42 36.84 -38.95
N PHE A 355 -12.42 37.12 -38.09
CA PHE A 355 -11.10 36.53 -38.17
C PHE A 355 -11.14 35.01 -37.92
N LEU A 356 -11.80 34.57 -36.86
CA LEU A 356 -11.93 33.15 -36.53
C LEU A 356 -12.71 32.37 -37.60
N THR A 357 -13.81 32.96 -38.11
CA THR A 357 -14.61 32.33 -39.20
C THR A 357 -13.79 32.22 -40.50
N CYS A 358 -12.97 33.24 -40.80
CA CYS A 358 -12.09 33.21 -41.95
C CYS A 358 -11.02 32.10 -41.85
N LEU A 359 -10.45 31.88 -40.65
CA LEU A 359 -9.53 30.78 -40.40
C LEU A 359 -10.19 29.42 -40.53
N LEU A 360 -11.44 29.26 -40.04
CA LEU A 360 -12.21 28.03 -40.15
C LEU A 360 -12.55 27.64 -41.59
N GLN A 361 -12.75 28.65 -42.46
CA GLN A 361 -13.07 28.47 -43.87
C GLN A 361 -11.83 28.43 -44.78
N GLY A 362 -10.62 28.60 -44.26
CA GLY A 362 -9.39 28.64 -45.05
C GLY A 362 -9.26 29.88 -45.93
N GLY A 363 -9.90 31.00 -45.55
CA GLY A 363 -9.91 32.27 -46.27
C GLY A 363 -8.63 33.10 -46.03
N ASP A 364 -8.60 34.33 -46.66
CA ASP A 364 -7.48 35.25 -46.49
C ASP A 364 -7.60 36.02 -45.16
N TRP A 365 -6.97 35.47 -44.13
CA TRP A 365 -6.98 35.98 -42.76
C TRP A 365 -6.36 37.41 -42.66
N ARG A 366 -5.47 37.80 -43.59
CA ARG A 366 -4.88 39.14 -43.61
C ARG A 366 -5.93 40.23 -43.90
N LYS A 367 -6.90 39.92 -44.78
CA LYS A 367 -8.03 40.80 -45.03
C LYS A 367 -9.02 40.84 -43.88
N ALA A 368 -9.22 39.69 -43.20
CA ALA A 368 -10.13 39.63 -42.08
C ALA A 368 -9.56 40.31 -40.82
N ALA A 369 -8.24 40.37 -40.66
CA ALA A 369 -7.58 41.10 -39.56
C ALA A 369 -7.66 42.64 -39.72
N GLY A 370 -7.84 43.16 -40.94
CA GLY A 370 -7.93 44.60 -41.19
C GLY A 370 -6.66 45.34 -40.75
N ASN A 371 -6.81 46.35 -39.91
CA ASN A 371 -5.70 47.15 -39.37
C ASN A 371 -5.15 46.62 -38.01
N VAL A 372 -5.68 45.52 -37.50
CA VAL A 372 -5.27 44.94 -36.21
C VAL A 372 -4.22 43.88 -36.47
N MET A 373 -3.20 43.84 -35.63
CA MET A 373 -2.16 42.77 -35.72
C MET A 373 -2.78 41.40 -35.48
N PRO A 374 -2.55 40.41 -36.39
CA PRO A 374 -3.12 39.07 -36.27
C PRO A 374 -2.81 38.36 -34.96
N SER A 375 -1.62 38.60 -34.39
CA SER A 375 -1.25 38.06 -33.09
C SER A 375 -2.12 38.57 -31.93
N LEU A 376 -2.46 39.86 -31.94
CA LEU A 376 -3.34 40.45 -30.93
C LEU A 376 -4.78 39.92 -31.03
N LEU A 377 -5.27 39.69 -32.26
CA LEU A 377 -6.57 39.04 -32.46
C LEU A 377 -6.59 37.58 -32.00
N ALA A 378 -5.53 36.84 -32.30
CA ALA A 378 -5.40 35.46 -31.87
C ALA A 378 -5.32 35.35 -30.34
N ASP A 379 -4.52 36.21 -29.68
CA ASP A 379 -4.41 36.26 -28.23
C ASP A 379 -5.73 36.62 -27.56
N ALA A 380 -6.46 37.61 -28.08
CA ALA A 380 -7.77 37.99 -27.56
C ALA A 380 -8.81 36.88 -27.71
N ILE A 381 -8.80 36.16 -28.84
CA ILE A 381 -9.70 35.00 -29.07
C ILE A 381 -9.35 33.86 -28.17
N ASN A 382 -8.07 33.52 -28.03
CA ASN A 382 -7.60 32.47 -27.14
C ASN A 382 -7.98 32.76 -25.67
N GLU A 383 -7.78 34.01 -25.20
CA GLU A 383 -8.18 34.45 -23.86
C GLU A 383 -9.67 34.29 -23.61
N LYS A 384 -10.52 34.76 -24.55
CA LYS A 384 -11.98 34.74 -24.41
C LYS A 384 -12.59 33.33 -24.50
N LEU A 385 -11.91 32.42 -25.20
CA LEU A 385 -12.38 31.05 -25.38
C LEU A 385 -11.67 30.03 -24.45
N PHE A 386 -10.68 30.49 -23.68
CA PHE A 386 -9.93 29.64 -22.78
C PHE A 386 -10.80 28.92 -21.72
N ASP A 387 -11.78 29.65 -21.15
CA ASP A 387 -12.69 29.04 -20.15
C ASP A 387 -13.52 27.89 -20.73
N ARG A 388 -13.72 27.86 -22.07
CA ARG A 388 -14.51 26.83 -22.73
C ARG A 388 -13.68 25.66 -23.23
N PHE A 389 -12.49 25.91 -23.78
CA PHE A 389 -11.66 24.90 -24.42
C PHE A 389 -10.51 24.43 -23.52
N GLY A 390 -10.15 25.21 -22.49
CA GLY A 390 -9.09 24.91 -21.55
C GLY A 390 -7.69 25.00 -22.13
N ASP A 391 -7.55 25.47 -23.40
CA ASP A 391 -6.29 25.52 -24.11
C ASP A 391 -6.31 26.61 -25.18
N THR A 392 -5.15 26.91 -25.82
CA THR A 392 -5.03 27.80 -26.98
C THR A 392 -5.62 27.15 -28.23
N ILE A 393 -6.50 27.83 -28.93
CA ILE A 393 -7.15 27.34 -30.15
C ILE A 393 -6.52 27.88 -31.45
N ILE A 394 -5.77 28.96 -31.35
CA ILE A 394 -5.02 29.57 -32.50
C ILE A 394 -3.56 29.62 -32.13
N GLU A 395 -2.72 28.99 -32.93
CA GLU A 395 -1.25 29.04 -32.84
C GLU A 395 -0.66 29.71 -34.09
N PHE A 396 0.65 29.98 -34.09
CA PHE A 396 1.36 30.57 -35.21
C PHE A 396 2.43 29.63 -35.77
N ASP A 397 2.39 29.37 -37.06
CA ASP A 397 3.49 28.74 -37.80
C ASP A 397 4.20 29.85 -38.61
N GLY A 398 5.32 30.36 -38.03
CA GLY A 398 5.93 31.58 -38.50
C GLY A 398 5.00 32.79 -38.34
N ASP A 399 4.65 33.46 -39.43
CA ASP A 399 3.72 34.63 -39.42
C ASP A 399 2.26 34.27 -39.71
N ALA A 400 1.95 33.00 -39.90
CA ALA A 400 0.61 32.54 -40.26
C ALA A 400 -0.15 31.98 -39.06
N PRO A 401 -1.33 32.50 -38.69
CA PRO A 401 -2.19 31.91 -37.68
C PRO A 401 -2.81 30.60 -38.18
N ILE A 402 -2.75 29.55 -37.37
CA ILE A 402 -3.30 28.23 -37.64
C ILE A 402 -4.20 27.82 -36.50
N LEU A 403 -5.32 27.17 -36.84
CA LEU A 403 -6.21 26.57 -35.86
C LEU A 403 -5.66 25.22 -35.42
N VAL A 404 -5.63 24.97 -34.12
CA VAL A 404 -5.29 23.68 -33.55
C VAL A 404 -6.29 22.62 -33.97
N GLY A 405 -5.81 21.56 -34.61
CA GLY A 405 -6.64 20.54 -35.28
C GLY A 405 -7.70 19.91 -34.41
N ASP A 406 -7.41 19.71 -33.13
CA ASP A 406 -8.29 19.04 -32.18
C ASP A 406 -9.59 19.81 -31.89
N TYR A 407 -9.59 21.13 -32.07
CA TYR A 407 -10.75 22.01 -31.77
C TYR A 407 -11.56 22.44 -33.00
N ILE A 408 -11.09 22.11 -34.22
CA ILE A 408 -11.72 22.59 -35.48
C ILE A 408 -13.19 22.17 -35.61
N GLU A 409 -13.53 20.92 -35.28
CA GLU A 409 -14.91 20.42 -35.43
C GLU A 409 -15.85 21.05 -34.40
N GLU A 410 -15.38 21.31 -33.18
CA GLU A 410 -16.17 21.99 -32.16
C GLU A 410 -16.36 23.47 -32.47
N LEU A 411 -15.31 24.14 -32.95
CA LEU A 411 -15.37 25.53 -33.40
C LEU A 411 -16.33 25.73 -34.60
N LYS A 412 -16.36 24.80 -35.56
CA LYS A 412 -17.33 24.81 -36.65
C LYS A 412 -18.77 24.70 -36.14
N GLY A 413 -19.02 23.88 -35.13
CA GLY A 413 -20.33 23.73 -34.52
C GLY A 413 -20.85 24.98 -33.81
N ILE A 414 -19.95 25.93 -33.45
CA ILE A 414 -20.26 27.12 -32.68
C ILE A 414 -20.31 28.39 -33.57
N PHE A 415 -19.38 28.50 -34.54
CA PHE A 415 -19.11 29.74 -35.28
C PHE A 415 -19.29 29.66 -36.79
N ALA A 416 -19.61 28.49 -37.37
CA ALA A 416 -19.82 28.29 -38.80
C ALA A 416 -21.26 28.41 -39.26
#